data_12b8b129359fe8817fa88ce8c3fc3006
#
_entry.id   12b8b129359fe8817fa88ce8c3fc3006
#
_cell.length_a   1.000
_cell.length_b   1.000
_cell.length_c   1.000
_cell.angle_alpha   90.00
_cell.angle_beta   90.00
_cell.angle_gamma   90.00
#
_symmetry.space_group_name_H-M   'P 1'
#
loop_
_entity.id
_entity.type
_entity.pdbx_description
1 polymer ?
#
loop_
_entity_poly.entity_id
_entity_poly.type
_entity_poly.pdbx_seq_one_letter_code
_entity_poly.pdbx_strand_id
1 'polypeptide(L)'
;MMNYTTSERATIYDRAIAKWGESHQIMKCVEEMSELIKEICKSSGGEKKAFHMAEEIADVLITVEQLIRIFDLEELVKYHKDMKVSMLDRRIG
;
A
#
# COMPACT_ATOMS: atom_id res chain seq x y z
N MET A 1 15.73 14.44 -8.39
CA MET A 1 15.79 13.08 -7.84
C MET A 1 14.63 12.81 -6.90
N MET A 2 13.96 11.68 -7.04
CA MET A 2 12.73 11.40 -6.32
C MET A 2 13.00 10.55 -5.07
N ASN A 3 13.64 11.19 -4.08
CA ASN A 3 13.96 10.53 -2.81
C ASN A 3 13.21 11.22 -1.67
N TYR A 4 12.26 10.51 -1.10
CA TYR A 4 11.49 11.01 0.03
C TYR A 4 11.79 10.18 1.27
N THR A 5 11.99 10.83 2.41
CA THR A 5 12.09 10.14 3.69
C THR A 5 10.71 9.67 4.14
N THR A 6 10.66 8.77 5.11
CA THR A 6 9.40 8.33 5.72
C THR A 6 8.61 9.53 6.26
N SER A 7 9.30 10.47 6.90
CA SER A 7 8.67 11.67 7.45
C SER A 7 8.09 12.58 6.37
N GLU A 8 8.81 12.76 5.26
CA GLU A 8 8.35 13.55 4.13
C GLU A 8 7.12 12.91 3.48
N ARG A 9 7.12 11.59 3.32
CA ARG A 9 5.96 10.86 2.80
C ARG A 9 4.74 11.04 3.70
N ALA A 10 4.93 10.92 5.01
CA ALA A 10 3.84 11.11 5.97
C ALA A 10 3.21 12.50 5.82
N THR A 11 4.02 13.53 5.67
CA THR A 11 3.54 14.89 5.46
C THR A 11 2.74 15.02 4.16
N ILE A 12 3.23 14.40 3.09
CA ILE A 12 2.54 14.40 1.80
C ILE A 12 1.20 13.67 1.90
N TYR A 13 1.15 12.53 2.59
CA TYR A 13 -0.09 11.79 2.80
C TYR A 13 -1.11 12.61 3.59
N ASP A 14 -0.67 13.29 4.63
CA ASP A 14 -1.57 14.16 5.43
C ASP A 14 -2.15 15.28 4.57
N ARG A 15 -1.35 15.84 3.68
CA ARG A 15 -1.80 16.89 2.75
C ARG A 15 -2.80 16.35 1.74
N ALA A 16 -2.58 15.14 1.24
CA ALA A 16 -3.50 14.48 0.30
C ALA A 16 -4.85 14.20 0.99
N ILE A 17 -4.80 13.68 2.21
CA ILE A 17 -6.00 13.38 3.01
C ILE A 17 -6.77 14.68 3.30
N ALA A 18 -6.06 15.76 3.65
CA ALA A 18 -6.68 17.04 3.92
C ALA A 18 -7.33 17.64 2.65
N LYS A 19 -6.68 17.47 1.50
CA LYS A 19 -7.16 18.04 0.24
C LYS A 19 -8.39 17.33 -0.31
N TRP A 20 -8.37 15.99 -0.31
CA TRP A 20 -9.43 15.20 -0.94
C TRP A 20 -10.41 14.56 0.03
N GLY A 21 -10.08 14.50 1.30
CA GLY A 21 -10.94 13.95 2.35
C GLY A 21 -10.66 12.49 2.63
N GLU A 22 -10.96 12.08 3.86
CA GLU A 22 -10.72 10.72 4.33
C GLU A 22 -11.51 9.70 3.51
N SER A 23 -12.80 9.94 3.30
CA SER A 23 -13.66 9.02 2.55
C SER A 23 -13.16 8.80 1.13
N HIS A 24 -12.72 9.87 0.47
CA HIS A 24 -12.17 9.79 -0.88
C HIS A 24 -10.91 8.93 -0.90
N GLN A 25 -10.01 9.12 0.06
CA GLN A 25 -8.76 8.38 0.12
C GLN A 25 -8.97 6.92 0.52
N ILE A 26 -9.96 6.62 1.36
CA ILE A 26 -10.33 5.23 1.67
C ILE A 26 -10.82 4.52 0.42
N MET A 27 -11.71 5.15 -0.35
CA MET A 27 -12.23 4.58 -1.59
C MET A 27 -11.14 4.47 -2.65
N LYS A 28 -10.19 5.40 -2.66
CA LYS A 28 -9.02 5.31 -3.55
C LYS A 28 -8.21 4.06 -3.26
N CYS A 29 -8.06 3.70 -2.00
CA CYS A 29 -7.38 2.46 -1.61
C CYS A 29 -8.11 1.23 -2.15
N VAL A 30 -9.43 1.20 -2.05
CA VAL A 30 -10.25 0.10 -2.60
C VAL A 30 -10.04 -0.01 -4.12
N GLU A 31 -10.07 1.13 -4.80
CA GLU A 31 -9.86 1.21 -6.25
C GLU A 31 -8.49 0.67 -6.65
N GLU A 32 -7.44 1.09 -5.98
CA GLU A 32 -6.08 0.65 -6.30
C GLU A 32 -5.89 -0.84 -6.01
N MET A 33 -6.48 -1.37 -4.94
CA MET A 33 -6.46 -2.81 -4.66
C MET A 33 -7.14 -3.60 -5.76
N SER A 34 -8.25 -3.10 -6.30
CA SER A 34 -8.95 -3.78 -7.39
C SER A 34 -8.13 -3.77 -8.69
N GLU A 35 -7.41 -2.69 -8.97
CA GLU A 35 -6.52 -2.61 -10.13
C GLU A 35 -5.36 -3.60 -10.01
N LEU A 36 -4.80 -3.76 -8.82
CA LEU A 36 -3.74 -4.74 -8.58
C LEU A 36 -4.27 -6.17 -8.80
N ILE A 37 -5.46 -6.48 -8.30
CA ILE A 37 -6.09 -7.78 -8.50
C ILE A 37 -6.21 -8.07 -10.00
N LYS A 38 -6.68 -7.11 -10.78
CA LYS A 38 -6.79 -7.26 -12.23
C LYS A 38 -5.43 -7.56 -12.86
N GLU A 39 -4.41 -6.83 -12.47
CA GLU A 39 -3.05 -7.02 -13.01
C GLU A 39 -2.50 -8.41 -12.70
N ILE A 40 -2.69 -8.88 -11.45
CA ILE A 40 -2.26 -10.22 -11.04
C ILE A 40 -2.96 -11.30 -11.87
N CYS A 41 -4.22 -11.11 -12.18
CA CYS A 41 -5.03 -12.10 -12.91
C CYS A 41 -4.78 -12.13 -14.41
N LYS A 42 -4.09 -11.15 -14.96
CA LYS A 42 -3.75 -11.17 -16.41
C LYS A 42 -2.80 -12.31 -16.71
N SER A 43 -3.05 -13.02 -17.82
CA SER A 43 -2.25 -14.17 -18.23
C SER A 43 -0.96 -13.79 -18.94
N SER A 44 -0.84 -12.55 -19.44
CA SER A 44 0.36 -12.11 -20.14
C SER A 44 1.53 -11.92 -19.17
N GLY A 45 2.74 -12.23 -19.61
CA GLY A 45 3.95 -12.10 -18.81
C GLY A 45 4.97 -11.15 -19.45
N GLY A 46 6.21 -11.23 -18.98
CA GLY A 46 7.35 -10.48 -19.49
C GLY A 46 7.60 -9.14 -18.77
N GLU A 47 8.50 -8.35 -19.34
CA GLU A 47 8.94 -7.09 -18.75
C GLU A 47 7.81 -6.07 -18.61
N LYS A 48 6.93 -6.02 -19.60
CA LYS A 48 5.79 -5.12 -19.59
C LYS A 48 4.85 -5.41 -18.44
N LYS A 49 4.60 -6.70 -18.18
CA LYS A 49 3.78 -7.11 -17.05
C LYS A 49 4.45 -6.76 -15.72
N ALA A 50 5.76 -6.99 -15.63
CA ALA A 50 6.53 -6.66 -14.42
C ALA A 50 6.47 -5.17 -14.12
N PHE A 51 6.59 -4.33 -15.14
CA PHE A 51 6.50 -2.87 -14.99
C PHE A 51 5.12 -2.45 -14.47
N HIS A 52 4.05 -2.95 -15.09
CA HIS A 52 2.69 -2.60 -14.65
C HIS A 52 2.36 -3.16 -13.27
N MET A 53 2.82 -4.38 -12.96
CA MET A 53 2.64 -4.96 -11.64
C MET A 53 3.30 -4.11 -10.56
N ALA A 54 4.52 -3.65 -10.80
CA ALA A 54 5.26 -2.80 -9.86
C ALA A 54 4.54 -1.46 -9.65
N GLU A 55 3.99 -0.87 -10.71
CA GLU A 55 3.23 0.36 -10.64
C GLU A 55 1.98 0.18 -9.77
N GLU A 56 1.22 -0.89 -10.00
CA GLU A 56 0.01 -1.16 -9.23
C GLU A 56 0.32 -1.47 -7.77
N ILE A 57 1.42 -2.19 -7.51
CA ILE A 57 1.86 -2.43 -6.12
C ILE A 57 2.20 -1.12 -5.42
N ALA A 58 2.90 -0.22 -6.12
CA ALA A 58 3.24 1.09 -5.56
C ALA A 58 1.98 1.89 -5.20
N ASP A 59 0.98 1.89 -6.09
CA ASP A 59 -0.28 2.58 -5.85
C ASP A 59 -1.02 2.02 -4.62
N VAL A 60 -1.04 0.68 -4.48
CA VAL A 60 -1.64 0.03 -3.32
C VAL A 60 -0.90 0.40 -2.04
N LEU A 61 0.43 0.33 -2.04
CA LEU A 61 1.24 0.65 -0.86
C LEU A 61 1.02 2.09 -0.41
N ILE A 62 0.99 3.04 -1.35
CA ILE A 62 0.76 4.46 -1.04
C ILE A 62 -0.62 4.67 -0.42
N THR A 63 -1.65 4.06 -0.98
CA THR A 63 -3.02 4.21 -0.45
C THR A 63 -3.21 3.48 0.87
N VAL A 64 -2.57 2.32 1.05
CA VAL A 64 -2.61 1.60 2.33
C VAL A 64 -1.90 2.41 3.43
N GLU A 65 -0.78 3.05 3.12
CA GLU A 65 -0.09 3.91 4.06
C GLU A 65 -0.95 5.10 4.49
N GLN A 66 -1.73 5.66 3.56
CA GLN A 66 -2.70 6.71 3.90
C GLN A 66 -3.83 6.18 4.78
N LEU A 67 -4.33 4.97 4.50
CA LEU A 67 -5.35 4.32 5.31
C LEU A 67 -4.88 4.13 6.75
N ILE A 68 -3.64 3.69 6.92
CA ILE A 68 -3.02 3.52 8.24
C ILE A 68 -3.00 4.86 8.99
N ARG A 69 -2.69 5.96 8.32
CA ARG A 69 -2.67 7.29 8.94
C ARG A 69 -4.07 7.78 9.29
N ILE A 70 -5.04 7.55 8.42
CA ILE A 70 -6.44 7.96 8.68
C ILE A 70 -6.96 7.35 9.97
N PHE A 71 -6.68 6.07 10.21
CA PHE A 71 -7.18 5.34 11.36
C PHE A 71 -6.15 5.21 12.50
N ASP A 72 -4.99 5.85 12.36
CA ASP A 72 -3.92 5.85 13.38
C ASP A 72 -3.54 4.43 13.80
N LEU A 73 -3.19 3.61 12.81
CA LEU A 73 -2.96 2.17 13.00
C LEU A 73 -1.50 1.74 12.88
N GLU A 74 -0.54 2.67 12.88
CA GLU A 74 0.87 2.35 12.63
C GLU A 74 1.39 1.26 13.57
N GLU A 75 1.14 1.41 14.86
CA GLU A 75 1.66 0.47 15.85
C GLU A 75 0.93 -0.87 15.82
N LEU A 76 -0.39 -0.85 15.64
CA LEU A 76 -1.17 -2.08 15.53
C LEU A 76 -0.82 -2.88 14.29
N VAL A 77 -0.62 -2.21 13.17
CA VAL A 77 -0.21 -2.88 11.93
C VAL A 77 1.18 -3.50 12.09
N LYS A 78 2.11 -2.76 12.69
CA LYS A 78 3.45 -3.28 12.96
C LYS A 78 3.39 -4.52 13.86
N TYR A 79 2.62 -4.45 14.93
CA TYR A 79 2.45 -5.58 15.86
C TYR A 79 1.93 -6.83 15.15
N HIS A 80 0.84 -6.68 14.40
CA HIS A 80 0.24 -7.82 13.68
C HIS A 80 1.16 -8.35 12.59
N LYS A 81 1.86 -7.47 11.89
CA LYS A 81 2.80 -7.87 10.86
C LYS A 81 3.94 -8.70 11.43
N ASP A 82 4.52 -8.25 12.55
CA ASP A 82 5.60 -8.96 13.22
C ASP A 82 5.13 -10.35 13.71
N MET A 83 3.93 -10.42 14.29
CA MET A 83 3.35 -11.68 14.74
C MET A 83 3.11 -12.64 13.58
N LYS A 84 2.53 -12.14 12.49
CA LYS A 84 2.21 -12.98 11.34
C LYS A 84 3.46 -13.47 10.61
N VAL A 85 4.49 -12.65 10.54
CA VAL A 85 5.79 -13.07 9.98
C VAL A 85 6.41 -14.16 10.84
N SER A 86 6.35 -14.02 12.17
CA SER A 86 6.83 -15.06 13.09
C SER A 86 6.08 -16.38 12.90
N MET A 87 4.76 -16.31 12.73
CA MET A 87 3.95 -17.51 12.47
C MET A 87 4.31 -18.16 11.13
N LEU A 88 4.54 -17.33 10.12
CA LEU A 88 4.97 -17.81 8.81
C LEU A 88 6.30 -18.52 8.88
N ASP A 89 7.26 -17.95 9.60
CA ASP A 89 8.57 -18.54 9.81
C ASP A 89 8.47 -19.94 10.45
N ARG A 90 7.64 -20.07 11.46
CA ARG A 90 7.41 -21.37 12.14
C ARG A 90 6.72 -22.38 11.21
N ARG A 91 5.82 -21.95 10.35
CA ARG A 91 5.10 -22.82 9.41
C ARG A 91 6.00 -23.33 8.29
N ILE A 92 6.96 -22.54 7.89
CA ILE A 92 7.94 -22.94 6.86
C ILE A 92 8.89 -23.99 7.42
N GLY A 93 9.18 -23.92 8.71
CA GLY A 93 10.10 -24.82 9.39
C GLY A 93 11.48 -24.23 9.45
#